data_624d2437c9b6e9a8d2315bd8f169bf95
#
_entry.id   624d2437c9b6e9a8d2315bd8f169bf95
#
_cell.length_a   1.000
_cell.length_b   1.000
_cell.length_c   1.000
_cell.angle_alpha   90.00
_cell.angle_beta   90.00
_cell.angle_gamma   90.00
#
_symmetry.space_group_name_H-M   'P 1'
#
loop_
_entity.id
_entity.type
_entity.pdbx_description
1 polymer ?
#
loop_
_entity_poly.entity_id
_entity_poly.type
_entity_poly.pdbx_seq_one_letter_code
_entity_poly.pdbx_strand_id
1 'polypeptide(L)' 'MKVSIQTIAELAGVSTATVSRVFHGDSYVKEETRQLIERIAEENGYKP' A
#
# COMPACT_ATOMS: atom_id res chain seq x y z
N MET A 1 6.28 -15.93 5.10
CA MET A 1 4.88 -15.59 4.84
C MET A 1 4.76 -14.63 3.69
N LYS A 2 3.83 -14.90 2.79
CA LYS A 2 3.62 -14.02 1.65
C LYS A 2 2.78 -12.82 2.05
N VAL A 3 3.32 -11.64 1.84
CA VAL A 3 2.59 -10.40 2.08
C VAL A 3 1.74 -10.09 0.85
N SER A 4 0.48 -9.77 1.07
CA SER A 4 -0.45 -9.44 -0.01
C SER A 4 -0.91 -8.00 0.13
N ILE A 5 -1.62 -7.52 -0.89
CA ILE A 5 -2.25 -6.18 -0.85
C ILE A 5 -3.14 -6.06 0.39
N GLN A 6 -3.85 -7.14 0.72
CA GLN A 6 -4.71 -7.13 1.89
C GLN A 6 -3.92 -6.91 3.18
N THR A 7 -2.76 -7.56 3.30
CA THR A 7 -1.90 -7.37 4.47
C THR A 7 -1.45 -5.92 4.59
N ILE A 8 -1.03 -5.34 3.47
CA ILE A 8 -0.58 -3.96 3.47
C ILE A 8 -1.71 -3.01 3.83
N ALA A 9 -2.91 -3.26 3.29
CA ALA A 9 -4.07 -2.44 3.61
C ALA A 9 -4.39 -2.47 5.10
N GLU A 10 -4.33 -3.65 5.71
CA GLU A 10 -4.57 -3.79 7.14
C GLU A 10 -3.54 -3.02 7.97
N LEU A 11 -2.27 -3.15 7.61
CA LEU A 11 -1.19 -2.47 8.33
C LEU A 11 -1.27 -0.96 8.17
N ALA A 12 -1.69 -0.49 7.01
CA ALA A 12 -1.81 0.94 6.74
C ALA A 12 -3.13 1.53 7.23
N GLY A 13 -4.10 0.68 7.56
CA GLY A 13 -5.41 1.16 8.00
C GLY A 13 -6.25 1.72 6.87
N VAL A 14 -6.08 1.21 5.67
CA VAL A 14 -6.83 1.67 4.48
C VAL A 14 -7.43 0.47 3.75
N SER A 15 -8.23 0.76 2.72
CA SER A 15 -8.83 -0.31 1.94
C SER A 15 -7.83 -0.89 0.93
N THR A 16 -8.10 -2.11 0.47
CA THR A 16 -7.27 -2.72 -0.55
C THR A 16 -7.31 -1.92 -1.86
N ALA A 17 -8.44 -1.27 -2.13
CA ALA A 17 -8.56 -0.41 -3.31
C ALA A 17 -7.57 0.74 -3.24
N THR A 18 -7.39 1.33 -2.05
CA THR A 18 -6.43 2.42 -1.87
C THR A 18 -5.01 1.94 -2.13
N VAL A 19 -4.65 0.76 -1.61
CA VAL A 19 -3.32 0.20 -1.84
C VAL A 19 -3.10 -0.05 -3.33
N SER A 20 -4.09 -0.60 -3.99
CA SER A 20 -4.00 -0.86 -5.43
C SER A 20 -3.77 0.44 -6.21
N ARG A 21 -4.48 1.50 -5.84
CA ARG A 21 -4.31 2.80 -6.50
C ARG A 21 -2.89 3.34 -6.35
N VAL A 22 -2.32 3.17 -5.15
CA VAL A 22 -0.94 3.62 -4.92
C VAL A 22 0.02 2.92 -5.88
N PHE A 23 -0.12 1.62 -6.02
CA PHE A 23 0.78 0.85 -6.88
C PHE A 23 0.52 1.08 -8.37
N HIS A 24 -0.64 1.59 -8.72
CA HIS A 24 -0.95 1.97 -10.10
C HIS A 24 -0.57 3.41 -10.42
N GLY A 25 -0.05 4.15 -9.43
CA GLY A 25 0.35 5.54 -9.63
C GLY A 25 -0.82 6.51 -9.72
N ASP A 26 -1.94 6.16 -9.09
CA ASP A 26 -3.13 7.01 -9.10
C ASP A 26 -2.89 8.27 -8.25
N SER A 27 -3.18 9.43 -8.82
CA SER A 27 -2.97 10.71 -8.17
C SER A 27 -4.04 11.05 -7.13
N TYR A 28 -5.10 10.26 -7.04
CA TYR A 28 -6.16 10.48 -6.07
C TYR A 28 -5.73 10.18 -4.64
N VAL A 29 -4.65 9.44 -4.48
CA VAL A 29 -4.18 9.06 -3.16
C VAL A 29 -3.33 10.19 -2.59
N LYS A 30 -3.60 10.57 -1.34
CA LYS A 30 -2.81 11.61 -0.67
C LYS A 30 -1.36 11.18 -0.55
N GLU A 31 -0.47 12.15 -0.63
CA GLU A 31 0.97 11.87 -0.56
C GLU A 31 1.34 11.13 0.72
N GLU A 32 0.76 11.55 1.86
CA GLU A 32 1.02 10.89 3.14
C GLU A 32 0.62 9.41 3.10
N THR A 33 -0.55 9.13 2.55
CA THR A 33 -1.05 7.77 2.45
C THR A 33 -0.18 6.95 1.51
N ARG A 34 0.22 7.54 0.38
CA ARG A 34 1.08 6.86 -0.58
C ARG A 34 2.41 6.50 0.05
N GLN A 35 3.02 7.44 0.78
CA GLN A 35 4.31 7.20 1.42
C GLN A 35 4.19 6.10 2.47
N LEU A 36 3.11 6.12 3.25
CA LEU A 36 2.89 5.10 4.27
C LEU A 36 2.78 3.71 3.65
N ILE A 37 1.99 3.59 2.59
CA ILE A 37 1.79 2.31 1.93
C ILE A 37 3.09 1.81 1.30
N GLU A 38 3.83 2.69 0.65
CA GLU A 38 5.10 2.31 0.04
C GLU A 38 6.11 1.86 1.08
N ARG A 39 6.13 2.53 2.22
CA ARG A 39 7.02 2.18 3.32
C ARG A 39 6.69 0.80 3.89
N ILE A 40 5.40 0.56 4.13
CA ILE A 40 4.95 -0.73 4.65
C ILE A 40 5.28 -1.84 3.66
N ALA A 41 5.05 -1.60 2.38
CA ALA A 41 5.35 -2.57 1.34
C ALA A 41 6.84 -2.91 1.34
N GLU A 42 7.68 -1.90 1.40
CA GLU A 42 9.12 -2.08 1.41
C GLU A 42 9.59 -2.85 2.64
N GLU A 43 9.07 -2.48 3.82
CA GLU A 43 9.45 -3.13 5.06
C GLU A 43 9.05 -4.60 5.09
N ASN A 44 8.01 -4.96 4.36
CA ASN A 44 7.50 -6.32 4.31
C ASN A 44 7.94 -7.08 3.06
N GLY A 45 8.77 -6.47 2.24
CA GLY A 45 9.29 -7.12 1.05
C GLY A 45 8.27 -7.32 -0.05
N TYR A 46 7.19 -6.54 -0.05
CA TYR A 46 6.16 -6.65 -1.08
C TYR A 46 6.56 -5.85 -2.31
N LYS A 47 6.51 -6.50 -3.47
CA LYS A 47 6.72 -5.83 -4.76
C LYS A 47 5.48 -6.02 -5.61
N PRO A 48 4.91 -4.92 -6.12
CA PRO A 48 3.75 -5.00 -7.00
C PRO A 48 4.08 -5.64 -8.35
#